data_d53b0ab32d29bfe26ba6ec9f896eaf72
#
_entry.id   d53b0ab32d29bfe26ba6ec9f896eaf72
#
_cell.length_a   1.000
_cell.length_b   1.000
_cell.length_c   1.000
_cell.angle_alpha   90.00
_cell.angle_beta   90.00
_cell.angle_gamma   90.00
#
_symmetry.space_group_name_H-M   'P 1'
#
loop_
_entity.id
_entity.type
_entity.pdbx_description
1 polymer ?
#
loop_
_entity_poly.entity_id
_entity_poly.type
_entity_poly.pdbx_seq_one_letter_code
_entity_poly.pdbx_strand_id
1 'polypeptide(L)'
;MKLAPFPEQAQDGRTRADDLTCLLRQPTDRERRPCPNCDKVCGCAARSTHCCCGCSARCPDAPRFLSSEPAQHPIEPHMVPLVYALAGLRVVPPCWSCEGHLKPIGGLVRAPQVWFYSAATVYPELIASYLSDLQFNRKLRHQWMVSVCPHAAGGATLFQIQPEHIQPSEVQTADLRSLHQDLLAIADSLVVSVRRLALNLLNPH
;
A
#
# COMPACT_ATOMS: atom_id res chain seq x y z
N MET A 1 7.82 -8.85 7.27
CA MET A 1 6.54 -9.46 6.81
C MET A 1 6.87 -10.61 5.86
N LYS A 2 6.21 -11.76 5.99
CA LYS A 2 6.39 -12.90 5.08
C LYS A 2 5.44 -12.74 3.90
N LEU A 3 5.89 -13.11 2.70
CA LEU A 3 5.08 -13.06 1.48
C LEU A 3 3.84 -13.95 1.64
N ALA A 4 2.66 -13.35 1.55
CA ALA A 4 1.43 -14.12 1.43
C ALA A 4 1.37 -14.72 0.00
N PRO A 5 0.96 -15.98 -0.16
CA PRO A 5 0.73 -16.52 -1.49
C PRO A 5 -0.39 -15.72 -2.18
N PHE A 6 -0.17 -15.42 -3.45
CA PHE A 6 -1.20 -14.79 -4.28
C PHE A 6 -2.31 -15.81 -4.51
N PRO A 7 -3.58 -15.49 -4.25
CA PRO A 7 -4.67 -16.37 -4.66
C PRO A 7 -4.62 -16.49 -6.18
N GLU A 8 -4.57 -17.74 -6.68
CA GLU A 8 -4.64 -18.02 -8.12
C GLU A 8 -5.92 -17.41 -8.69
N GLN A 9 -5.82 -16.23 -9.27
CA GLN A 9 -6.87 -15.69 -10.11
C GLN A 9 -6.52 -16.06 -11.54
N ALA A 10 -7.38 -16.85 -12.16
CA ALA A 10 -7.31 -17.08 -13.59
C ALA A 10 -7.21 -15.73 -14.31
N GLN A 11 -6.25 -15.61 -15.22
CA GLN A 11 -6.18 -14.50 -16.17
C GLN A 11 -7.34 -14.73 -17.18
N ASP A 12 -8.56 -14.46 -16.73
CA ASP A 12 -9.69 -14.32 -17.62
C ASP A 12 -9.42 -13.14 -18.53
N GLY A 13 -9.79 -13.20 -19.79
CA GLY A 13 -9.58 -12.19 -20.81
C GLY A 13 -10.28 -10.85 -20.53
N ARG A 14 -10.08 -10.31 -19.33
CA ARG A 14 -10.63 -9.04 -18.87
C ARG A 14 -10.04 -7.89 -19.65
N THR A 15 -10.89 -6.97 -20.04
CA THR A 15 -10.45 -5.71 -20.64
C THR A 15 -10.00 -4.73 -19.56
N ARG A 16 -9.24 -3.70 -19.97
CA ARG A 16 -8.85 -2.58 -19.09
C ARG A 16 -10.08 -1.92 -18.43
N ALA A 17 -11.19 -1.82 -19.15
CA ALA A 17 -12.45 -1.27 -18.61
C ALA A 17 -13.07 -2.16 -17.53
N ASP A 18 -12.99 -3.48 -17.69
CA ASP A 18 -13.44 -4.42 -16.67
C ASP A 18 -12.65 -4.29 -15.37
N ASP A 19 -11.33 -4.15 -15.47
CA ASP A 19 -10.46 -3.98 -14.32
C ASP A 19 -10.75 -2.65 -13.60
N LEU A 20 -10.89 -1.54 -14.33
CA LEU A 20 -11.29 -0.26 -13.76
C LEU A 20 -12.66 -0.35 -13.06
N THR A 21 -13.61 -1.03 -13.70
CA THR A 21 -14.94 -1.28 -13.11
C THR A 21 -14.84 -2.15 -11.85
N CYS A 22 -13.98 -3.17 -11.87
CA CYS A 22 -13.73 -4.01 -10.71
C CYS A 22 -13.22 -3.18 -9.53
N LEU A 23 -12.24 -2.30 -9.75
CA LEU A 23 -11.73 -1.39 -8.71
C LEU A 23 -12.83 -0.49 -8.14
N LEU A 24 -13.67 0.10 -9.02
CA LEU A 24 -14.72 1.03 -8.58
C LEU A 24 -15.87 0.36 -7.83
N ARG A 25 -16.12 -0.92 -8.09
CA ARG A 25 -17.12 -1.74 -7.36
C ARG A 25 -16.65 -2.20 -5.98
N GLN A 26 -15.35 -2.11 -5.69
CA GLN A 26 -14.87 -2.48 -4.35
C GLN A 26 -15.49 -1.55 -3.29
N PRO A 27 -15.87 -2.08 -2.11
CA PRO A 27 -16.38 -1.26 -1.03
C PRO A 27 -15.35 -0.21 -0.61
N THR A 28 -15.83 0.97 -0.26
CA THR A 28 -14.99 2.02 0.33
C THR A 28 -14.85 1.79 1.84
N ASP A 29 -13.86 2.43 2.45
CA ASP A 29 -13.68 2.37 3.91
C ASP A 29 -14.91 2.80 4.72
N ARG A 30 -15.83 3.57 4.12
CA ARG A 30 -17.09 3.99 4.75
C ARG A 30 -18.10 2.84 4.88
N GLU A 31 -17.93 1.78 4.11
CA GLU A 31 -18.80 0.58 4.12
C GLU A 31 -18.19 -0.55 4.97
N ARG A 32 -17.32 -0.22 5.91
CA ARG A 32 -16.73 -1.22 6.80
C ARG A 32 -17.82 -1.97 7.54
N ARG A 33 -17.78 -3.29 7.43
CA ARG A 33 -18.67 -4.16 8.19
C ARG A 33 -18.37 -4.05 9.68
N PRO A 34 -19.38 -4.14 10.55
CA PRO A 34 -19.15 -4.25 11.98
C PRO A 34 -18.18 -5.40 12.27
N CYS A 35 -17.35 -5.21 13.29
CA CYS A 35 -16.47 -6.29 13.77
C CYS A 35 -17.32 -7.50 14.15
N PRO A 36 -17.08 -8.69 13.59
CA PRO A 36 -17.91 -9.88 13.86
C PRO A 36 -17.87 -10.33 15.31
N ASN A 37 -16.94 -9.78 16.11
CA ASN A 37 -16.79 -10.15 17.52
C ASN A 37 -17.35 -9.12 18.50
N CYS A 38 -17.62 -7.89 18.09
CA CYS A 38 -18.08 -6.85 19.00
C CYS A 38 -19.10 -5.88 18.38
N ASP A 39 -19.57 -6.16 17.17
CA ASP A 39 -20.54 -5.36 16.39
C ASP A 39 -20.17 -3.86 16.23
N LYS A 40 -18.99 -3.46 16.68
CA LYS A 40 -18.53 -2.08 16.53
C LYS A 40 -17.89 -1.90 15.16
N VAL A 41 -18.30 -0.88 14.43
CA VAL A 41 -17.61 -0.44 13.22
C VAL A 41 -16.24 0.06 13.66
N CYS A 42 -15.19 -0.58 13.15
CA CYS A 42 -13.83 -0.20 13.46
C CYS A 42 -13.53 1.18 12.87
N GLY A 43 -13.40 2.19 13.76
CA GLY A 43 -12.95 3.54 13.40
C GLY A 43 -11.43 3.64 13.26
N CYS A 44 -10.72 2.51 13.14
CA CYS A 44 -9.28 2.51 12.92
C CYS A 44 -9.00 3.17 11.57
N ALA A 45 -8.93 4.49 11.58
CA ALA A 45 -8.16 5.17 10.56
C ALA A 45 -6.76 4.56 10.60
N ALA A 46 -6.12 4.41 9.44
CA ALA A 46 -4.84 3.76 9.19
C ALA A 46 -3.64 4.27 10.04
N ARG A 47 -3.88 4.85 11.19
CA ARG A 47 -2.90 5.51 12.07
C ARG A 47 -2.65 4.77 13.38
N SER A 48 -3.39 3.68 13.66
CA SER A 48 -3.25 2.96 14.93
C SER A 48 -2.80 1.52 14.70
N THR A 49 -1.79 1.11 15.43
CA THR A 49 -1.31 -0.28 15.48
C THR A 49 -2.26 -1.19 16.27
N HIS A 50 -3.31 -0.63 16.88
CA HIS A 50 -4.28 -1.36 17.70
C HIS A 50 -5.69 -1.15 17.17
N CYS A 51 -6.49 -2.21 17.22
CA CYS A 51 -7.91 -2.11 16.88
C CYS A 51 -8.62 -1.23 17.92
N CYS A 52 -9.34 -0.19 17.46
CA CYS A 52 -10.05 0.77 18.32
C CYS A 52 -11.22 0.16 19.09
N CYS A 53 -11.72 -1.01 18.69
CA CYS A 53 -12.82 -1.68 19.40
C CYS A 53 -12.37 -2.39 20.68
N GLY A 54 -11.07 -2.43 20.98
CA GLY A 54 -10.53 -3.15 22.15
C GLY A 54 -10.75 -4.66 22.09
N CYS A 55 -11.24 -5.17 20.96
CA CYS A 55 -11.48 -6.58 20.77
C CYS A 55 -10.15 -7.32 20.72
N SER A 56 -9.94 -8.30 21.61
CA SER A 56 -8.76 -9.17 21.60
C SER A 56 -8.79 -10.18 20.44
N ALA A 57 -9.95 -10.37 19.82
CA ALA A 57 -10.12 -11.24 18.67
C ALA A 57 -9.47 -10.63 17.42
N ARG A 58 -9.09 -11.50 16.48
CA ARG A 58 -8.45 -11.09 15.23
C ARG A 58 -9.42 -10.28 14.38
N CYS A 59 -9.25 -8.95 14.38
CA CYS A 59 -9.96 -8.08 13.46
C CYS A 59 -9.24 -8.14 12.11
N PRO A 60 -9.90 -8.54 11.02
CA PRO A 60 -9.28 -8.61 9.69
C PRO A 60 -8.80 -7.23 9.20
N ASP A 61 -9.38 -6.16 9.74
CA ASP A 61 -9.00 -4.80 9.41
C ASP A 61 -7.89 -4.24 10.33
N ALA A 62 -7.42 -5.00 11.32
CA ALA A 62 -6.33 -4.56 12.16
C ALA A 62 -4.98 -4.67 11.42
N PRO A 63 -4.10 -3.64 11.50
CA PRO A 63 -2.83 -3.60 10.75
C PRO A 63 -1.99 -4.85 10.89
N ARG A 64 -1.87 -5.35 12.10
CA ARG A 64 -1.08 -6.55 12.40
C ARG A 64 -1.52 -7.81 11.65
N PHE A 65 -2.78 -7.89 11.22
CA PHE A 65 -3.33 -9.07 10.55
C PHE A 65 -3.19 -9.03 9.02
N LEU A 66 -2.71 -7.93 8.45
CA LEU A 66 -2.26 -7.90 7.07
C LEU A 66 -0.93 -8.65 6.88
N SER A 67 -0.17 -8.86 7.95
CA SER A 67 0.96 -9.80 7.93
C SER A 67 0.45 -11.24 8.11
N SER A 68 0.98 -12.17 7.32
CA SER A 68 0.69 -13.60 7.46
C SER A 68 1.21 -14.19 8.79
N GLU A 69 2.25 -13.59 9.34
CA GLU A 69 2.90 -13.98 10.61
C GLU A 69 3.08 -12.75 11.52
N PRO A 70 2.00 -12.16 12.04
CA PRO A 70 2.06 -10.87 12.73
C PRO A 70 2.84 -10.90 14.05
N ALA A 71 3.01 -12.07 14.66
CA ALA A 71 3.78 -12.23 15.89
C ALA A 71 5.30 -12.17 15.64
N GLN A 72 5.74 -12.71 14.49
CA GLN A 72 7.17 -12.79 14.13
C GLN A 72 7.57 -11.65 13.18
N HIS A 73 6.64 -11.26 12.30
CA HIS A 73 6.86 -10.27 11.26
C HIS A 73 5.75 -9.21 11.29
N PRO A 74 5.67 -8.37 12.34
CA PRO A 74 4.70 -7.28 12.39
C PRO A 74 4.97 -6.28 11.27
N ILE A 75 3.94 -5.54 10.87
CA ILE A 75 4.13 -4.40 9.98
C ILE A 75 4.78 -3.29 10.80
N GLU A 76 5.86 -2.74 10.29
CA GLU A 76 6.60 -1.66 10.93
C GLU A 76 5.73 -0.39 10.99
N PRO A 77 5.78 0.38 12.11
CA PRO A 77 4.82 1.45 12.39
C PRO A 77 4.66 2.50 11.28
N HIS A 78 5.77 2.91 10.66
CA HIS A 78 5.71 3.92 9.60
C HIS A 78 5.12 3.41 8.29
N MET A 79 5.07 2.06 8.09
CA MET A 79 4.47 1.45 6.91
C MET A 79 2.98 1.18 7.06
N VAL A 80 2.46 1.12 8.29
CA VAL A 80 1.05 0.80 8.56
C VAL A 80 0.08 1.61 7.70
N PRO A 81 0.18 2.96 7.63
CA PRO A 81 -0.76 3.76 6.84
C PRO A 81 -0.77 3.38 5.35
N LEU A 82 0.40 3.22 4.73
CA LEU A 82 0.50 2.90 3.31
C LEU A 82 0.04 1.47 3.00
N VAL A 83 0.43 0.49 3.83
CA VAL A 83 -0.02 -0.91 3.68
C VAL A 83 -1.55 -0.99 3.76
N TYR A 84 -2.16 -0.23 4.67
CA TYR A 84 -3.63 -0.14 4.80
C TYR A 84 -4.29 0.52 3.61
N ALA A 85 -3.73 1.62 3.12
CA ALA A 85 -4.25 2.32 1.96
C ALA A 85 -4.23 1.42 0.72
N LEU A 86 -3.14 0.66 0.50
CA LEU A 86 -3.07 -0.33 -0.58
C LEU A 86 -4.10 -1.46 -0.40
N ALA A 87 -4.17 -2.04 0.80
CA ALA A 87 -5.18 -3.05 1.11
C ALA A 87 -6.61 -2.53 0.92
N GLY A 88 -6.84 -1.24 1.17
CA GLY A 88 -8.11 -0.56 0.97
C GLY A 88 -8.57 -0.47 -0.48
N LEU A 89 -7.66 -0.57 -1.45
CA LEU A 89 -8.01 -0.68 -2.88
C LEU A 89 -8.64 -2.02 -3.24
N ARG A 90 -8.39 -3.08 -2.45
CA ARG A 90 -8.92 -4.45 -2.61
C ARG A 90 -8.48 -5.20 -3.88
N VAL A 91 -7.75 -4.56 -4.76
CA VAL A 91 -7.27 -5.12 -6.05
C VAL A 91 -5.74 -5.24 -6.11
N VAL A 92 -5.03 -4.68 -5.13
CA VAL A 92 -3.57 -4.71 -5.01
C VAL A 92 -3.15 -5.13 -3.61
N PRO A 93 -3.26 -6.42 -3.27
CA PRO A 93 -2.91 -6.92 -1.94
C PRO A 93 -1.43 -6.68 -1.65
N PRO A 94 -1.10 -5.94 -0.56
CA PRO A 94 0.28 -5.80 -0.12
C PRO A 94 0.80 -7.13 0.42
N CYS A 95 2.07 -7.44 0.16
CA CYS A 95 2.66 -8.71 0.55
C CYS A 95 3.94 -8.58 1.36
N TRP A 96 4.62 -7.45 1.28
CA TRP A 96 5.83 -7.17 2.04
C TRP A 96 6.03 -5.67 2.20
N SER A 97 6.66 -5.25 3.32
CA SER A 97 7.00 -3.84 3.57
C SER A 97 8.23 -3.70 4.43
N CYS A 98 8.91 -2.56 4.29
CA CYS A 98 10.03 -2.12 5.10
C CYS A 98 9.96 -0.60 5.27
N GLU A 99 10.08 -0.11 6.50
CA GLU A 99 10.06 1.35 6.77
C GLU A 99 11.38 2.07 6.48
N GLY A 100 12.40 1.29 6.12
CA GLY A 100 13.75 1.78 5.92
C GLY A 100 14.60 1.73 7.18
N HIS A 101 15.85 1.35 7.02
CA HIS A 101 16.78 1.18 8.15
C HIS A 101 18.12 1.83 7.85
N LEU A 102 18.65 2.53 8.86
CA LEU A 102 19.99 3.13 8.81
C LEU A 102 21.03 2.17 9.38
N LYS A 103 22.25 2.26 8.86
CA LYS A 103 23.42 1.65 9.49
C LYS A 103 23.78 2.43 10.75
N PRO A 104 24.47 1.84 11.73
CA PRO A 104 24.94 2.52 12.93
C PRO A 104 25.82 3.76 12.64
N ILE A 105 26.56 3.74 11.54
CA ILE A 105 27.48 4.79 11.10
C ILE A 105 26.87 5.75 10.08
N GLY A 106 25.55 5.72 9.87
CA GLY A 106 24.84 6.46 8.82
C GLY A 106 24.74 5.72 7.50
N GLY A 107 23.92 6.23 6.59
CA GLY A 107 23.56 5.58 5.34
C GLY A 107 22.45 4.54 5.50
N LEU A 108 21.73 4.28 4.41
CA LEU A 108 20.63 3.30 4.39
C LEU A 108 21.16 1.87 4.24
N VAL A 109 20.61 0.97 5.05
CA VAL A 109 20.63 -0.48 4.75
C VAL A 109 19.63 -0.76 3.66
N ARG A 110 18.43 -0.17 3.78
CA ARG A 110 17.30 -0.32 2.85
C ARG A 110 16.42 0.92 2.91
N ALA A 111 15.96 1.37 1.75
CA ALA A 111 14.97 2.44 1.66
C ALA A 111 13.58 1.95 2.07
N PRO A 112 12.68 2.86 2.50
CA PRO A 112 11.27 2.53 2.71
C PRO A 112 10.66 2.01 1.41
N GLN A 113 9.92 0.90 1.50
CA GLN A 113 9.27 0.30 0.33
C GLN A 113 8.13 -0.62 0.74
N VAL A 114 7.17 -0.78 -0.15
CA VAL A 114 6.08 -1.74 -0.01
C VAL A 114 5.91 -2.51 -1.30
N TRP A 115 5.74 -3.82 -1.18
CA TRP A 115 5.49 -4.71 -2.30
C TRP A 115 4.03 -5.15 -2.30
N PHE A 116 3.47 -5.26 -3.49
CA PHE A 116 2.09 -5.68 -3.68
C PHE A 116 1.94 -6.48 -4.97
N TYR A 117 0.99 -7.39 -4.98
CA TYR A 117 0.60 -8.11 -6.18
C TYR A 117 -0.42 -7.31 -6.99
N SER A 118 -0.39 -7.49 -8.31
CA SER A 118 -1.43 -7.01 -9.19
C SER A 118 -1.72 -8.00 -10.29
N ALA A 119 -3.00 -8.30 -10.49
CA ALA A 119 -3.46 -9.14 -11.59
C ALA A 119 -3.57 -8.37 -12.92
N ALA A 120 -3.67 -7.04 -12.85
CA ALA A 120 -3.81 -6.16 -14.01
C ALA A 120 -2.82 -4.99 -13.93
N THR A 121 -2.22 -4.62 -15.05
CA THR A 121 -1.23 -3.55 -15.13
C THR A 121 -1.83 -2.16 -14.90
N VAL A 122 -3.14 -2.01 -15.14
CA VAL A 122 -3.84 -0.72 -14.94
C VAL A 122 -3.78 -0.25 -13.49
N TYR A 123 -3.75 -1.14 -12.50
CA TYR A 123 -3.71 -0.73 -11.09
C TYR A 123 -2.38 -0.10 -10.68
N PRO A 124 -1.21 -0.72 -10.95
CA PRO A 124 0.07 -0.05 -10.72
C PRO A 124 0.26 1.22 -11.57
N GLU A 125 -0.30 1.30 -12.80
CA GLU A 125 -0.31 2.53 -13.60
C GLU A 125 -1.10 3.66 -12.92
N LEU A 126 -2.27 3.37 -12.36
CA LEU A 126 -3.05 4.34 -11.59
C LEU A 126 -2.31 4.83 -10.34
N ILE A 127 -1.63 3.92 -9.64
CA ILE A 127 -0.80 4.28 -8.47
C ILE A 127 0.38 5.15 -8.91
N ALA A 128 1.06 4.81 -10.01
CA ALA A 128 2.15 5.62 -10.54
C ALA A 128 1.68 7.03 -10.95
N SER A 129 0.53 7.13 -11.62
CA SER A 129 -0.09 8.41 -11.98
C SER A 129 -0.41 9.24 -10.74
N TYR A 130 -0.96 8.62 -9.71
CA TYR A 130 -1.23 9.28 -8.44
C TYR A 130 0.05 9.80 -7.75
N LEU A 131 1.13 9.00 -7.74
CA LEU A 131 2.42 9.45 -7.20
C LEU A 131 2.97 10.64 -7.98
N SER A 132 2.86 10.61 -9.32
CA SER A 132 3.26 11.72 -10.19
C SER A 132 2.45 12.99 -9.89
N ASP A 133 1.13 12.87 -9.66
CA ASP A 133 0.28 14.00 -9.25
C ASP A 133 0.74 14.61 -7.91
N LEU A 134 1.09 13.78 -6.93
CA LEU A 134 1.60 14.26 -5.65
C LEU A 134 2.93 15.00 -5.80
N GLN A 135 3.83 14.47 -6.63
CA GLN A 135 5.13 15.07 -6.91
C GLN A 135 4.97 16.40 -7.65
N PHE A 136 4.17 16.43 -8.70
CA PHE A 136 3.87 17.65 -9.46
C PHE A 136 3.31 18.76 -8.57
N ASN A 137 2.43 18.40 -7.63
CA ASN A 137 1.83 19.32 -6.67
C ASN A 137 2.73 19.60 -5.44
N ARG A 138 3.99 19.16 -5.45
CA ARG A 138 4.96 19.35 -4.38
C ARG A 138 4.49 18.87 -3.00
N LYS A 139 3.66 17.83 -2.97
CA LYS A 139 3.18 17.20 -1.74
C LYS A 139 4.17 16.18 -1.17
N LEU A 140 5.12 15.73 -1.99
CA LEU A 140 6.21 14.84 -1.62
C LEU A 140 7.54 15.59 -1.67
N ARG A 141 8.44 15.25 -0.77
CA ARG A 141 9.80 15.80 -0.72
C ARG A 141 10.77 15.03 -1.58
N HIS A 142 10.51 13.74 -1.75
CA HIS A 142 11.30 12.83 -2.58
C HIS A 142 10.49 12.36 -3.77
N GLN A 143 11.18 11.93 -4.80
CA GLN A 143 10.54 11.25 -5.92
C GLN A 143 10.22 9.81 -5.54
N TRP A 144 9.02 9.37 -5.84
CA TRP A 144 8.55 8.01 -5.58
C TRP A 144 8.09 7.37 -6.87
N MET A 145 8.36 6.08 -7.01
CA MET A 145 8.03 5.34 -8.22
C MET A 145 7.35 4.01 -7.91
N VAL A 146 6.61 3.52 -8.90
CA VAL A 146 6.16 2.13 -8.96
C VAL A 146 7.08 1.40 -9.93
N SER A 147 7.65 0.28 -9.51
CA SER A 147 8.48 -0.56 -10.37
C SER A 147 8.09 -2.03 -10.25
N VAL A 148 8.45 -2.83 -11.26
CA VAL A 148 8.26 -4.29 -11.22
C VAL A 148 9.35 -4.90 -10.33
N CYS A 149 8.94 -5.77 -9.41
CA CYS A 149 9.87 -6.52 -8.59
C CYS A 149 10.26 -7.83 -9.32
N PRO A 150 11.55 -8.12 -9.49
CA PRO A 150 12.00 -9.28 -10.26
C PRO A 150 11.71 -10.64 -9.61
N HIS A 151 11.20 -10.68 -8.41
CA HIS A 151 10.95 -11.91 -7.64
C HIS A 151 9.50 -12.37 -7.70
N ALA A 152 8.88 -12.36 -8.89
CA ALA A 152 7.54 -12.90 -9.05
C ALA A 152 7.56 -14.43 -8.96
N ALA A 153 6.92 -14.99 -7.93
CA ALA A 153 6.63 -16.42 -7.86
C ALA A 153 5.15 -16.65 -8.22
N GLY A 154 4.87 -17.67 -9.02
CA GLY A 154 3.49 -18.14 -9.22
C GLY A 154 2.62 -17.36 -10.21
N GLY A 155 3.20 -16.71 -11.23
CA GLY A 155 2.43 -16.14 -12.36
C GLY A 155 1.79 -14.76 -12.13
N ALA A 156 1.77 -14.25 -10.90
CA ALA A 156 1.32 -12.89 -10.61
C ALA A 156 2.50 -11.92 -10.65
N THR A 157 2.31 -10.76 -11.28
CA THR A 157 3.34 -9.72 -11.29
C THR A 157 3.42 -9.01 -9.94
N LEU A 158 4.62 -8.94 -9.41
CA LEU A 158 4.91 -8.25 -8.16
C LEU A 158 5.43 -6.84 -8.47
N PHE A 159 4.84 -5.85 -7.83
CA PHE A 159 5.21 -4.45 -7.94
C PHE A 159 5.69 -3.91 -6.60
N GLN A 160 6.46 -2.84 -6.63
CA GLN A 160 6.89 -2.14 -5.43
C GLN A 160 6.72 -0.63 -5.59
N ILE A 161 6.38 0.03 -4.47
CA ILE A 161 6.47 1.48 -4.32
C ILE A 161 7.73 1.75 -3.51
N GLN A 162 8.62 2.59 -4.03
CA GLN A 162 9.87 2.97 -3.39
C GLN A 162 10.28 4.38 -3.79
N PRO A 163 11.14 5.07 -3.01
CA PRO A 163 11.72 6.32 -3.42
C PRO A 163 12.73 6.10 -4.56
N GLU A 164 12.74 7.03 -5.49
CA GLU A 164 13.65 7.04 -6.64
C GLU A 164 14.98 7.73 -6.27
N HIS A 165 16.07 7.29 -6.90
CA HIS A 165 17.40 7.94 -6.84
C HIS A 165 17.97 8.23 -5.45
N ILE A 166 17.61 7.44 -4.43
CA ILE A 166 18.24 7.58 -3.12
C ILE A 166 19.62 6.92 -3.15
N GLN A 167 20.66 7.72 -2.91
CA GLN A 167 22.02 7.23 -2.68
C GLN A 167 22.11 6.67 -1.24
N PRO A 168 22.19 5.34 -1.05
CA PRO A 168 22.13 4.75 0.30
C PRO A 168 23.22 5.24 1.25
N SER A 169 24.39 5.63 0.71
CA SER A 169 25.53 6.12 1.49
C SER A 169 25.34 7.51 2.08
N GLU A 170 24.43 8.32 1.53
CA GLU A 170 24.25 9.73 1.88
C GLU A 170 23.07 9.98 2.81
N VAL A 171 22.20 8.99 3.00
CA VAL A 171 20.99 9.16 3.79
C VAL A 171 21.28 9.22 5.28
N GLN A 172 20.77 10.25 5.93
CA GLN A 172 20.83 10.45 7.36
C GLN A 172 19.46 10.27 8.03
N THR A 173 19.42 10.33 9.35
CA THR A 173 18.17 10.21 10.13
C THR A 173 17.12 11.25 9.73
N ALA A 174 17.55 12.47 9.36
CA ALA A 174 16.62 13.52 8.91
C ALA A 174 15.94 13.14 7.59
N ASP A 175 16.69 12.54 6.66
CA ASP A 175 16.17 12.10 5.36
C ASP A 175 15.20 10.93 5.52
N LEU A 176 15.51 9.96 6.37
CA LEU A 176 14.60 8.86 6.67
C LEU A 176 13.29 9.37 7.29
N ARG A 177 13.35 10.38 8.17
CA ARG A 177 12.16 11.01 8.72
C ARG A 177 11.32 11.70 7.63
N SER A 178 11.97 12.37 6.67
CA SER A 178 11.26 13.01 5.56
C SER A 178 10.61 11.98 4.62
N LEU A 179 11.26 10.84 4.39
CA LEU A 179 10.67 9.70 3.66
C LEU A 179 9.44 9.14 4.38
N HIS A 180 9.47 9.03 5.72
CA HIS A 180 8.31 8.62 6.50
C HIS A 180 7.15 9.63 6.38
N GLN A 181 7.44 10.93 6.29
CA GLN A 181 6.41 11.94 6.04
C GLN A 181 5.78 11.78 4.66
N ASP A 182 6.58 11.47 3.65
CA ASP A 182 6.08 11.17 2.31
C ASP A 182 5.18 9.92 2.31
N LEU A 183 5.54 8.85 3.04
CA LEU A 183 4.70 7.65 3.18
C LEU A 183 3.31 8.00 3.73
N LEU A 184 3.24 8.89 4.73
CA LEU A 184 1.96 9.36 5.28
C LEU A 184 1.17 10.16 4.25
N ALA A 185 1.83 11.07 3.51
CA ALA A 185 1.19 11.87 2.47
C ALA A 185 0.64 11.00 1.33
N ILE A 186 1.39 9.96 0.93
CA ILE A 186 0.94 8.98 -0.06
C ILE A 186 -0.29 8.22 0.48
N ALA A 187 -0.24 7.75 1.71
CA ALA A 187 -1.32 6.95 2.28
C ALA A 187 -2.63 7.73 2.45
N ASP A 188 -2.55 9.01 2.79
CA ASP A 188 -3.70 9.85 3.17
C ASP A 188 -4.80 9.94 2.09
N SER A 189 -4.41 9.98 0.82
CA SER A 189 -5.36 10.16 -0.29
C SER A 189 -5.30 9.08 -1.37
N LEU A 190 -4.49 8.04 -1.18
CA LEU A 190 -4.26 7.00 -2.20
C LEU A 190 -5.56 6.38 -2.70
N VAL A 191 -6.41 5.88 -1.81
CA VAL A 191 -7.64 5.17 -2.19
C VAL A 191 -8.59 6.08 -2.96
N VAL A 192 -8.82 7.28 -2.45
CA VAL A 192 -9.74 8.25 -3.08
C VAL A 192 -9.21 8.71 -4.43
N SER A 193 -7.92 9.02 -4.52
CA SER A 193 -7.31 9.55 -5.73
C SER A 193 -7.18 8.50 -6.83
N VAL A 194 -6.77 7.28 -6.50
CA VAL A 194 -6.69 6.17 -7.47
C VAL A 194 -8.07 5.83 -8.03
N ARG A 195 -9.11 5.81 -7.19
CA ARG A 195 -10.49 5.60 -7.66
C ARG A 195 -10.98 6.73 -8.55
N ARG A 196 -10.66 7.99 -8.22
CA ARG A 196 -10.98 9.15 -9.06
C ARG A 196 -10.30 9.05 -10.43
N LEU A 197 -9.01 8.69 -10.48
CA LEU A 197 -8.29 8.47 -11.73
C LEU A 197 -8.93 7.36 -12.55
N ALA A 198 -9.33 6.25 -11.93
CA ALA A 198 -10.03 5.16 -12.60
C ALA A 198 -11.36 5.62 -13.20
N LEU A 199 -12.13 6.43 -12.46
CA LEU A 199 -13.40 6.99 -12.95
C LEU A 199 -13.19 7.89 -14.16
N ASN A 200 -12.17 8.75 -14.13
CA ASN A 200 -11.84 9.63 -15.24
C ASN A 200 -11.42 8.85 -16.50
N LEU A 201 -10.72 7.72 -16.34
CA LEU A 201 -10.34 6.86 -17.48
C LEU A 201 -11.55 6.12 -18.09
N LEU A 202 -12.57 5.80 -17.30
CA LEU A 202 -13.80 5.19 -17.81
C LEU A 202 -14.72 6.19 -18.52
N ASN A 203 -14.69 7.46 -18.09
CA ASN A 203 -15.53 8.52 -18.61
C ASN A 203 -14.66 9.68 -19.14
N PRO A 204 -13.90 9.48 -20.22
CA PRO A 204 -13.14 10.57 -20.83
C PRO A 204 -14.11 11.62 -21.37
N HIS A 205 -13.97 12.88 -20.92
CA HIS A 205 -14.77 14.01 -21.41
C HIS A 205 -14.35 14.40 -22.81
#